data_8029f90dc9cddcdd175ca8a42efeb0bd
#
_entry.id   8029f90dc9cddcdd175ca8a42efeb0bd
#
_cell.length_a   1.000
_cell.length_b   1.000
_cell.length_c   1.000
_cell.angle_alpha   90.00
_cell.angle_beta   90.00
_cell.angle_gamma   90.00
#
_symmetry.space_group_name_H-M   'P 1'
#
loop_
_entity.id
_entity.type
_entity.pdbx_description
1 polymer ?
#
loop_
_entity_poly.entity_id
_entity_poly.type
_entity_poly.pdbx_seq_one_letter_code
_entity_poly.pdbx_strand_id
1 'polypeptide(L)'
;MAYDAVYDKLKDECGVFGIWSLGQSDEAANFTYLGLHALQHRGQEAAGIVSTDGTTLHAHREMGHVADIFTAEVLSRLKGGAAIGHVRYSTAGASHVRNAQPIAVQYAGGAVAVAHNGNLVNAEALRAELEQAGSIFQTTSDTEVVVHLMARARSVAGPADPVQRLVGEVRAALARVSGAYSILFLSQQAIVGARDPLGFRPLVVGKLKGSWVLASETTALDLIEAEYVREVEPGELVVIDGSGLRSEPLFPGQAAPARQGRCVFEHIYFARPDSVLFGKSVYSVRHALGRELATSHPVPADLVVPVPDSGVPAAIGYAEESGIPFATGLVRSHYVGRTFIEPQQSIRHFGVKLKLNALKDVLRGKRVVVVDDSVVRGTTSRKIVKMIRDAGASEVHLRISSPPTAWPCYYGMDTPTRQELIASTHSVEEIAKYVTADSLGYLTLDGLYRALGESRQGYCDACFTGEYLVKFPESREPRGAGLRVVGA
;
A
#
# COMPACT_ATOMS: atom_id res chain seq x y z
N MET A 1 -16.43 -2.72 13.19
CA MET A 1 -16.25 -3.99 12.46
C MET A 1 -17.34 -4.30 11.41
N ALA A 2 -18.12 -3.35 10.88
CA ALA A 2 -19.23 -3.63 9.96
C ALA A 2 -19.18 -2.88 8.62
N TYR A 3 -18.11 -2.12 8.34
CA TYR A 3 -17.99 -1.30 7.12
C TYR A 3 -17.43 -2.05 5.90
N ASP A 4 -16.81 -3.21 6.11
CA ASP A 4 -15.95 -3.87 5.13
C ASP A 4 -16.63 -4.91 4.23
N ALA A 5 -17.89 -5.27 4.52
CA ALA A 5 -18.61 -6.32 3.78
C ALA A 5 -19.09 -5.91 2.36
N VAL A 6 -18.89 -4.66 1.92
CA VAL A 6 -19.41 -4.15 0.64
C VAL A 6 -18.38 -4.25 -0.49
N TYR A 7 -17.10 -4.24 -0.17
CA TYR A 7 -16.00 -4.39 -1.15
C TYR A 7 -15.12 -5.58 -0.80
N ASP A 8 -15.13 -6.55 -1.68
CA ASP A 8 -14.35 -7.80 -1.66
C ASP A 8 -13.06 -7.67 -2.48
N LYS A 9 -12.47 -6.48 -2.51
CA LYS A 9 -11.13 -6.27 -3.04
C LYS A 9 -10.13 -6.24 -1.90
N LEU A 10 -8.91 -6.67 -2.18
CA LEU A 10 -7.78 -6.47 -1.30
C LEU A 10 -7.70 -4.99 -0.95
N LYS A 11 -7.46 -4.73 0.32
CA LYS A 11 -7.45 -3.37 0.82
C LYS A 11 -6.05 -2.81 0.69
N ASP A 12 -6.03 -1.51 0.38
CA ASP A 12 -4.84 -0.75 0.04
C ASP A 12 -3.79 -0.78 1.16
N GLU A 13 -2.58 -0.41 0.81
CA GLU A 13 -1.42 -0.29 1.67
C GLU A 13 -1.18 1.17 2.03
N CYS A 14 -0.41 1.41 3.11
CA CYS A 14 0.00 2.74 3.49
C CYS A 14 0.87 3.42 2.42
N GLY A 15 0.95 4.75 2.46
CA GLY A 15 1.87 5.55 1.67
C GLY A 15 2.66 6.51 2.55
N VAL A 16 3.94 6.68 2.23
CA VAL A 16 4.84 7.63 2.91
C VAL A 16 5.36 8.67 1.94
N PHE A 17 5.55 9.87 2.45
CA PHE A 17 6.15 10.99 1.75
C PHE A 17 7.06 11.76 2.70
N GLY A 18 8.20 12.28 2.21
CA GLY A 18 9.10 13.12 2.99
C GLY A 18 9.81 14.13 2.09
N ILE A 19 10.01 15.36 2.58
CA ILE A 19 10.74 16.40 1.88
C ILE A 19 11.66 17.14 2.82
N TRP A 20 12.88 17.42 2.35
CA TRP A 20 13.88 18.22 3.03
C TRP A 20 14.24 19.45 2.21
N SER A 21 13.77 20.60 2.65
CA SER A 21 14.01 21.94 2.07
C SER A 21 14.53 22.94 3.11
N LEU A 22 14.98 22.45 4.27
CA LEU A 22 15.35 23.32 5.40
C LEU A 22 16.44 24.29 4.96
N GLY A 23 16.19 25.59 5.22
CA GLY A 23 17.05 26.69 4.77
C GLY A 23 16.81 27.15 3.34
N GLN A 24 15.90 26.49 2.58
CA GLN A 24 15.55 26.86 1.20
C GLN A 24 14.09 27.32 1.07
N SER A 25 13.17 26.66 1.77
CA SER A 25 11.72 26.95 1.76
C SER A 25 11.09 26.50 3.06
N ASP A 26 10.04 27.21 3.50
CA ASP A 26 9.20 26.85 4.65
C ASP A 26 7.90 26.15 4.23
N GLU A 27 7.80 25.64 3.00
CA GLU A 27 6.59 25.06 2.43
C GLU A 27 6.58 23.53 2.47
N ALA A 28 7.43 22.90 3.30
CA ALA A 28 7.53 21.43 3.33
C ALA A 28 6.19 20.74 3.61
N ALA A 29 5.35 21.31 4.49
CA ALA A 29 4.03 20.78 4.80
C ALA A 29 3.08 20.83 3.58
N ASN A 30 3.14 21.89 2.76
CA ASN A 30 2.33 22.04 1.56
C ASN A 30 2.72 21.00 0.49
N PHE A 31 4.02 20.79 0.26
CA PHE A 31 4.48 19.74 -0.65
C PHE A 31 4.14 18.35 -0.13
N THR A 32 4.23 18.14 1.20
CA THR A 32 3.84 16.87 1.81
C THR A 32 2.33 16.62 1.66
N TYR A 33 1.50 17.64 1.83
CA TYR A 33 0.06 17.55 1.57
C TYR A 33 -0.23 17.11 0.12
N LEU A 34 0.42 17.72 -0.88
CA LEU A 34 0.26 17.35 -2.28
C LEU A 34 0.76 15.93 -2.55
N GLY A 35 1.93 15.56 -2.02
CA GLY A 35 2.45 14.20 -2.14
C GLY A 35 1.52 13.15 -1.52
N LEU A 36 0.96 13.40 -0.34
CA LEU A 36 -0.03 12.53 0.28
C LEU A 36 -1.35 12.48 -0.49
N HIS A 37 -1.77 13.59 -1.10
CA HIS A 37 -2.94 13.63 -1.97
C HIS A 37 -2.76 12.71 -3.19
N ALA A 38 -1.58 12.70 -3.81
CA ALA A 38 -1.25 11.78 -4.89
C ALA A 38 -1.25 10.31 -4.43
N LEU A 39 -0.87 10.06 -3.17
CA LEU A 39 -0.82 8.73 -2.55
C LEU A 39 -2.15 8.33 -1.85
N GLN A 40 -3.23 9.12 -1.97
CA GLN A 40 -4.49 8.87 -1.27
C GLN A 40 -5.11 7.49 -1.60
N HIS A 41 -4.83 6.94 -2.78
CA HIS A 41 -5.26 5.60 -3.18
C HIS A 41 -4.67 4.51 -2.29
N ARG A 42 -3.49 4.72 -1.69
CA ARG A 42 -2.82 3.77 -0.78
C ARG A 42 -3.41 3.76 0.63
N GLY A 43 -4.00 4.88 1.09
CA GLY A 43 -4.58 4.95 2.43
C GLY A 43 -5.69 5.98 2.53
N GLN A 44 -6.87 5.59 3.04
CA GLN A 44 -8.06 6.41 3.04
C GLN A 44 -8.74 6.51 4.41
N GLU A 45 -8.14 5.92 5.46
CA GLU A 45 -8.70 5.94 6.80
C GLU A 45 -8.22 7.10 7.65
N ALA A 46 -6.93 7.40 7.56
CA ALA A 46 -6.31 8.47 8.30
C ALA A 46 -5.11 9.02 7.53
N ALA A 47 -4.76 10.27 7.80
CA ALA A 47 -3.53 10.87 7.31
C ALA A 47 -2.87 11.71 8.41
N GLY A 48 -1.56 11.94 8.26
CA GLY A 48 -0.81 12.79 9.15
C GLY A 48 0.40 13.41 8.48
N ILE A 49 0.78 14.57 8.96
CA ILE A 49 2.01 15.29 8.60
C ILE A 49 2.72 15.72 9.89
N VAL A 50 4.02 15.52 9.91
CA VAL A 50 4.91 16.12 10.90
C VAL A 50 5.96 16.92 10.17
N SER A 51 6.08 18.22 10.51
CA SER A 51 7.07 19.13 9.95
C SER A 51 8.05 19.62 11.01
N THR A 52 9.17 20.20 10.58
CA THR A 52 10.13 20.84 11.49
C THR A 52 10.71 22.12 10.89
N ASP A 53 10.88 23.09 11.76
CA ASP A 53 11.60 24.35 11.50
C ASP A 53 13.11 24.26 11.88
N GLY A 54 13.59 23.07 12.24
CA GLY A 54 14.94 22.81 12.73
C GLY A 54 15.07 22.89 14.27
N THR A 55 14.02 23.34 14.95
CA THR A 55 13.99 23.45 16.44
C THR A 55 12.86 22.64 17.05
N THR A 56 11.70 22.64 16.42
CA THR A 56 10.46 22.04 16.94
C THR A 56 9.85 21.12 15.89
N LEU A 57 9.24 20.02 16.34
CA LEU A 57 8.36 19.20 15.49
C LEU A 57 6.91 19.67 15.65
N HIS A 58 6.26 19.98 14.54
CA HIS A 58 4.85 20.35 14.46
C HIS A 58 4.09 19.17 13.85
N ALA A 59 3.07 18.65 14.54
CA ALA A 59 2.36 17.45 14.12
C ALA A 59 0.84 17.67 14.00
N HIS A 60 0.23 17.15 12.94
CA HIS A 60 -1.21 17.01 12.82
C HIS A 60 -1.55 15.65 12.22
N ARG A 61 -2.49 14.93 12.85
CA ARG A 61 -2.96 13.60 12.43
C ARG A 61 -4.43 13.47 12.72
N GLU A 62 -5.19 12.96 11.77
CA GLU A 62 -6.63 12.81 11.92
C GLU A 62 -7.17 11.65 11.08
N MET A 63 -8.41 11.20 11.40
CA MET A 63 -9.14 10.23 10.59
C MET A 63 -9.80 10.95 9.41
N GLY A 64 -9.71 10.40 8.21
CA GLY A 64 -10.33 10.96 7.00
C GLY A 64 -9.37 11.03 5.81
N HIS A 65 -9.82 11.68 4.75
CA HIS A 65 -9.01 11.90 3.55
C HIS A 65 -8.09 13.10 3.72
N VAL A 66 -6.99 13.10 3.00
CA VAL A 66 -5.96 14.17 3.02
C VAL A 66 -6.60 15.55 2.78
N ALA A 67 -7.49 15.68 1.79
CA ALA A 67 -8.13 16.97 1.47
C ALA A 67 -9.11 17.46 2.57
N ASP A 68 -9.70 16.55 3.33
CA ASP A 68 -10.64 16.89 4.40
C ASP A 68 -9.90 17.30 5.68
N ILE A 69 -8.74 16.66 5.95
CA ILE A 69 -7.94 16.87 7.16
C ILE A 69 -7.11 18.14 7.07
N PHE A 70 -6.40 18.34 5.96
CA PHE A 70 -5.40 19.41 5.84
C PHE A 70 -5.99 20.67 5.22
N THR A 71 -6.77 21.40 6.02
CA THR A 71 -7.24 22.74 5.64
C THR A 71 -6.08 23.76 5.63
N ALA A 72 -6.28 24.93 5.01
CA ALA A 72 -5.29 26.02 5.00
C ALA A 72 -4.88 26.42 6.44
N GLU A 73 -5.82 26.39 7.39
CA GLU A 73 -5.54 26.67 8.79
C GLU A 73 -4.61 25.62 9.43
N VAL A 74 -4.87 24.34 9.17
CA VAL A 74 -4.02 23.23 9.67
C VAL A 74 -2.62 23.33 9.07
N LEU A 75 -2.51 23.52 7.75
CA LEU A 75 -1.22 23.63 7.06
C LEU A 75 -0.40 24.82 7.57
N SER A 76 -1.04 25.96 7.89
CA SER A 76 -0.34 27.14 8.43
C SER A 76 0.32 26.92 9.80
N ARG A 77 -0.09 25.90 10.55
CA ARG A 77 0.51 25.50 11.84
C ARG A 77 1.69 24.54 11.68
N LEU A 78 1.78 23.85 10.55
CA LEU A 78 2.85 22.89 10.23
C LEU A 78 4.02 23.63 9.59
N LYS A 79 4.78 24.34 10.41
CA LYS A 79 5.87 25.22 9.97
C LYS A 79 7.15 24.46 9.63
N GLY A 80 7.95 25.08 8.77
CA GLY A 80 9.34 24.72 8.52
C GLY A 80 9.59 24.04 7.17
N GLY A 81 10.87 23.85 6.90
CA GLY A 81 11.39 23.41 5.59
C GLY A 81 11.63 21.91 5.48
N ALA A 82 11.28 21.10 6.49
CA ALA A 82 11.32 19.65 6.35
C ALA A 82 10.05 19.01 6.93
N ALA A 83 9.55 17.97 6.29
CA ALA A 83 8.35 17.27 6.73
C ALA A 83 8.34 15.81 6.27
N ILE A 84 7.66 14.96 7.04
CA ILE A 84 7.23 13.62 6.61
C ILE A 84 5.71 13.50 6.76
N GLY A 85 5.11 12.71 5.89
CA GLY A 85 3.69 12.45 5.89
C GLY A 85 3.37 10.98 5.66
N HIS A 86 2.14 10.62 6.02
CA HIS A 86 1.64 9.26 5.93
C HIS A 86 0.15 9.24 5.59
N VAL A 87 -0.26 8.38 4.69
CA VAL A 87 -1.65 7.96 4.47
C VAL A 87 -1.81 6.54 4.95
N ARG A 88 -2.82 6.30 5.79
CA ARG A 88 -3.00 5.02 6.48
C ARG A 88 -4.17 4.24 5.93
N TYR A 89 -3.92 2.94 5.76
CA TYR A 89 -4.93 1.90 5.79
C TYR A 89 -4.61 0.92 6.94
N SER A 90 -5.63 0.38 7.64
CA SER A 90 -5.42 -0.50 8.80
C SER A 90 -4.99 -1.90 8.36
N THR A 91 -3.69 -2.14 8.27
CA THR A 91 -3.11 -3.49 8.11
C THR A 91 -2.79 -4.13 9.46
N ALA A 92 -2.31 -3.31 10.40
CA ALA A 92 -2.05 -3.70 11.78
C ALA A 92 -2.69 -2.67 12.74
N GLY A 93 -3.35 -3.16 13.79
CA GLY A 93 -4.00 -2.35 14.81
C GLY A 93 -5.40 -1.85 14.41
N ALA A 94 -6.13 -1.31 15.40
CA ALA A 94 -7.49 -0.83 15.22
C ALA A 94 -7.54 0.45 14.38
N SER A 95 -8.63 0.67 13.63
CA SER A 95 -8.92 1.95 12.96
C SER A 95 -9.28 3.00 14.01
N HIS A 96 -8.29 3.74 14.46
CA HIS A 96 -8.40 4.77 15.49
C HIS A 96 -7.30 5.83 15.28
N VAL A 97 -7.60 7.09 15.57
CA VAL A 97 -6.67 8.23 15.38
C VAL A 97 -5.32 8.04 16.08
N ARG A 98 -5.28 7.36 17.24
CA ARG A 98 -4.01 7.05 17.93
C ARG A 98 -3.03 6.22 17.09
N ASN A 99 -3.54 5.45 16.12
CA ASN A 99 -2.73 4.66 15.19
C ASN A 99 -2.38 5.42 13.91
N ALA A 100 -2.86 6.66 13.75
CA ALA A 100 -2.47 7.51 12.63
C ALA A 100 -0.99 7.88 12.74
N GLN A 101 -0.30 7.86 11.61
CA GLN A 101 1.11 8.17 11.50
C GLN A 101 1.29 9.51 10.75
N PRO A 102 2.46 10.19 10.90
CA PRO A 102 3.67 9.77 11.62
C PRO A 102 3.50 9.73 13.13
N ILE A 103 4.12 8.74 13.81
CA ILE A 103 4.18 8.69 15.27
C ILE A 103 5.29 9.64 15.73
N ALA A 104 4.92 10.74 16.38
CA ALA A 104 5.88 11.72 16.91
C ALA A 104 6.05 11.52 18.41
N VAL A 105 7.30 11.39 18.85
CA VAL A 105 7.68 11.22 20.26
C VAL A 105 8.87 12.10 20.62
N GLN A 106 8.96 12.42 21.89
CA GLN A 106 10.13 13.03 22.49
C GLN A 106 10.75 12.04 23.47
N TYR A 107 12.04 11.80 23.33
CA TYR A 107 12.80 10.89 24.20
C TYR A 107 14.19 11.48 24.48
N ALA A 108 15.02 10.77 25.22
CA ALA A 108 16.33 11.28 25.59
C ALA A 108 17.27 11.56 24.37
N GLY A 109 17.01 11.03 23.18
CA GLY A 109 17.72 11.32 21.92
C GLY A 109 17.28 12.62 21.24
N GLY A 110 16.17 13.22 21.67
CA GLY A 110 15.54 14.37 21.03
C GLY A 110 14.10 14.06 20.61
N ALA A 111 13.56 14.86 19.70
CA ALA A 111 12.27 14.60 19.09
C ALA A 111 12.46 13.84 17.78
N VAL A 112 11.62 12.82 17.54
CA VAL A 112 11.58 12.06 16.30
C VAL A 112 10.14 11.76 15.88
N ALA A 113 9.88 11.79 14.57
CA ALA A 113 8.63 11.30 14.00
C ALA A 113 8.91 10.13 13.04
N VAL A 114 8.03 9.14 13.01
CA VAL A 114 8.20 7.91 12.22
C VAL A 114 6.97 7.64 11.38
N ALA A 115 7.15 7.41 10.07
CA ALA A 115 6.12 7.01 9.12
C ALA A 115 6.53 5.69 8.43
N HIS A 116 5.64 4.71 8.39
CA HIS A 116 5.96 3.35 7.95
C HIS A 116 4.91 2.84 6.95
N ASN A 117 5.39 2.40 5.80
CA ASN A 117 4.64 1.60 4.82
C ASN A 117 5.16 0.17 4.86
N GLY A 118 4.34 -0.77 5.34
CA GLY A 118 4.68 -2.18 5.46
C GLY A 118 4.02 -2.86 6.65
N ASN A 119 4.61 -3.98 7.08
CA ASN A 119 4.17 -4.71 8.27
C ASN A 119 5.34 -5.53 8.87
N LEU A 120 5.52 -5.42 10.18
CA LEU A 120 6.56 -6.10 10.93
C LEU A 120 6.01 -7.41 11.49
N VAL A 121 6.45 -8.53 10.93
CA VAL A 121 5.92 -9.87 11.27
C VAL A 121 6.26 -10.32 12.69
N ASN A 122 7.28 -9.73 13.33
CA ASN A 122 7.67 -10.03 14.70
C ASN A 122 7.27 -8.94 15.72
N ALA A 123 6.42 -7.97 15.31
CA ALA A 123 6.05 -6.83 16.15
C ALA A 123 5.41 -7.25 17.48
N GLU A 124 4.51 -8.26 17.49
CA GLU A 124 3.86 -8.73 18.71
C GLU A 124 4.85 -9.34 19.72
N ALA A 125 5.82 -10.13 19.24
CA ALA A 125 6.84 -10.72 20.09
C ALA A 125 7.74 -9.64 20.70
N LEU A 126 8.16 -8.66 19.89
CA LEU A 126 8.96 -7.53 20.36
C LEU A 126 8.18 -6.63 21.32
N ARG A 127 6.89 -6.39 21.06
CA ARG A 127 6.01 -5.65 21.96
C ARG A 127 5.95 -6.33 23.34
N ALA A 128 5.72 -7.64 23.37
CA ALA A 128 5.64 -8.39 24.61
C ALA A 128 6.96 -8.32 25.41
N GLU A 129 8.11 -8.41 24.75
CA GLU A 129 9.43 -8.22 25.36
C GLU A 129 9.60 -6.82 25.95
N LEU A 130 9.23 -5.80 25.17
CA LEU A 130 9.34 -4.39 25.56
C LEU A 130 8.43 -4.05 26.74
N GLU A 131 7.19 -4.55 26.75
CA GLU A 131 6.24 -4.38 27.86
C GLU A 131 6.74 -5.05 29.14
N GLN A 132 7.28 -6.26 29.05
CA GLN A 132 7.91 -6.94 30.20
C GLN A 132 9.09 -6.14 30.77
N ALA A 133 9.78 -5.42 29.93
CA ALA A 133 10.89 -4.53 30.31
C ALA A 133 10.44 -3.10 30.66
N GLY A 134 9.13 -2.88 30.87
CA GLY A 134 8.54 -1.64 31.36
C GLY A 134 8.19 -0.57 30.31
N SER A 135 8.19 -0.91 29.00
CA SER A 135 7.71 0.01 27.97
C SER A 135 6.20 0.16 28.04
N ILE A 136 5.70 1.39 27.86
CA ILE A 136 4.27 1.73 27.83
C ILE A 136 3.91 2.10 26.40
N PHE A 137 3.04 1.33 25.78
CA PHE A 137 2.55 1.56 24.43
C PHE A 137 1.27 2.38 24.43
N GLN A 138 1.18 3.35 23.52
CA GLN A 138 0.02 4.21 23.35
C GLN A 138 -0.85 3.78 22.16
N THR A 139 -0.26 3.08 21.19
CA THR A 139 -0.92 2.64 19.97
C THR A 139 -0.95 1.11 19.88
N THR A 140 -1.70 0.58 18.92
CA THR A 140 -1.65 -0.83 18.54
C THR A 140 -0.87 -1.05 17.24
N SER A 141 -0.20 0.01 16.72
CA SER A 141 0.63 -0.06 15.52
C SER A 141 1.92 -0.84 15.79
N ASP A 142 2.34 -1.63 14.82
CA ASP A 142 3.65 -2.29 14.80
C ASP A 142 4.81 -1.27 14.77
N THR A 143 4.59 -0.12 14.15
CA THR A 143 5.57 0.97 14.04
C THR A 143 6.03 1.51 15.40
N GLU A 144 5.17 1.50 16.43
CA GLU A 144 5.55 1.97 17.77
C GLU A 144 6.65 1.12 18.41
N VAL A 145 6.73 -0.16 18.02
CA VAL A 145 7.83 -1.06 18.45
C VAL A 145 9.20 -0.48 18.04
N VAL A 146 9.30 0.06 16.81
CA VAL A 146 10.54 0.66 16.30
C VAL A 146 10.96 1.85 17.15
N VAL A 147 10.01 2.70 17.56
CA VAL A 147 10.27 3.87 18.43
C VAL A 147 10.84 3.44 19.77
N HIS A 148 10.27 2.41 20.40
CA HIS A 148 10.77 1.87 21.67
C HIS A 148 12.15 1.24 21.52
N LEU A 149 12.41 0.53 20.42
CA LEU A 149 13.73 -0.06 20.14
C LEU A 149 14.79 1.04 19.94
N MET A 150 14.48 2.12 19.23
CA MET A 150 15.37 3.29 19.09
C MET A 150 15.73 3.91 20.45
N ALA A 151 14.72 4.16 21.29
CA ALA A 151 14.94 4.75 22.61
C ALA A 151 15.84 3.88 23.50
N ARG A 152 15.81 2.54 23.35
CA ARG A 152 16.65 1.60 24.08
C ARG A 152 18.04 1.41 23.46
N ALA A 153 18.17 1.57 22.15
CA ALA A 153 19.44 1.46 21.45
C ALA A 153 20.43 2.57 21.79
N ARG A 154 19.96 3.63 22.43
CA ARG A 154 20.78 4.78 22.79
C ARG A 154 21.89 4.39 23.74
N SER A 155 23.12 4.53 23.27
CA SER A 155 24.32 4.42 24.10
C SER A 155 24.60 5.78 24.79
N VAL A 156 24.97 5.74 26.06
CA VAL A 156 25.43 6.93 26.81
C VAL A 156 26.69 7.54 26.16
N ALA A 157 27.45 6.75 25.42
CA ALA A 157 28.68 7.12 24.72
C ALA A 157 28.49 7.24 23.19
N GLY A 158 27.26 7.54 22.71
CA GLY A 158 26.98 7.69 21.28
C GLY A 158 27.70 8.89 20.63
N PRO A 159 27.71 8.96 19.26
CA PRO A 159 28.34 10.05 18.54
C PRO A 159 27.85 11.42 19.00
N ALA A 160 28.75 12.42 19.03
CA ALA A 160 28.41 13.79 19.36
C ALA A 160 27.47 14.43 18.31
N ASP A 161 27.62 14.03 17.03
CA ASP A 161 26.78 14.46 15.93
C ASP A 161 25.35 13.87 16.06
N PRO A 162 24.29 14.72 16.15
CA PRO A 162 22.91 14.26 16.27
C PRO A 162 22.42 13.38 15.10
N VAL A 163 22.88 13.65 13.87
CA VAL A 163 22.47 12.89 12.68
C VAL A 163 23.08 11.48 12.71
N GLN A 164 24.38 11.37 13.04
CA GLN A 164 25.04 10.07 13.17
C GLN A 164 24.45 9.25 14.31
N ARG A 165 24.07 9.89 15.40
CA ARG A 165 23.37 9.23 16.51
C ARG A 165 22.02 8.70 16.08
N LEU A 166 21.18 9.49 15.38
CA LEU A 166 19.90 9.05 14.83
C LEU A 166 20.08 7.85 13.90
N VAL A 167 21.05 7.89 12.99
CA VAL A 167 21.36 6.78 12.08
C VAL A 167 21.74 5.51 12.87
N GLY A 168 22.53 5.62 13.93
CA GLY A 168 22.90 4.51 14.80
C GLY A 168 21.70 3.90 15.52
N GLU A 169 20.81 4.73 16.07
CA GLU A 169 19.58 4.31 16.75
C GLU A 169 18.60 3.63 15.78
N VAL A 170 18.43 4.18 14.57
CA VAL A 170 17.61 3.58 13.49
C VAL A 170 18.15 2.21 13.11
N ARG A 171 19.45 2.08 12.84
CA ARG A 171 20.07 0.79 12.51
C ARG A 171 19.89 -0.25 13.60
N ALA A 172 20.13 0.13 14.85
CA ALA A 172 19.99 -0.77 15.98
C ALA A 172 18.53 -1.23 16.17
N ALA A 173 17.56 -0.35 15.97
CA ALA A 173 16.13 -0.69 16.00
C ALA A 173 15.75 -1.62 14.85
N LEU A 174 16.14 -1.26 13.62
CA LEU A 174 15.78 -2.03 12.42
C LEU A 174 16.49 -3.39 12.34
N ALA A 175 17.62 -3.57 13.01
CA ALA A 175 18.26 -4.88 13.15
C ALA A 175 17.45 -5.89 14.00
N ARG A 176 16.49 -5.41 14.80
CA ARG A 176 15.63 -6.24 15.63
C ARG A 176 14.32 -6.64 14.96
N VAL A 177 13.86 -5.87 14.00
CA VAL A 177 12.57 -6.09 13.32
C VAL A 177 12.73 -7.00 12.12
N SER A 178 11.67 -7.72 11.80
CA SER A 178 11.56 -8.59 10.62
C SER A 178 10.25 -8.30 9.91
N GLY A 179 10.26 -8.29 8.58
CA GLY A 179 9.07 -8.04 7.77
C GLY A 179 9.34 -7.05 6.64
N ALA A 180 8.29 -6.43 6.15
CA ALA A 180 8.33 -5.46 5.08
C ALA A 180 8.30 -4.04 5.63
N TYR A 181 9.21 -3.18 5.17
CA TYR A 181 9.17 -1.76 5.52
C TYR A 181 9.82 -0.85 4.48
N SER A 182 9.11 0.22 4.16
CA SER A 182 9.67 1.49 3.68
C SER A 182 9.32 2.52 4.74
N ILE A 183 10.32 2.99 5.48
CA ILE A 183 10.12 3.75 6.72
C ILE A 183 10.90 5.06 6.69
N LEU A 184 10.26 6.14 7.13
CA LEU A 184 10.85 7.47 7.23
C LEU A 184 10.91 7.91 8.68
N PHE A 185 12.04 8.51 9.04
CA PHE A 185 12.27 9.15 10.33
C PHE A 185 12.58 10.62 10.11
N LEU A 186 11.91 11.51 10.84
CA LEU A 186 12.18 12.95 10.83
C LEU A 186 12.68 13.36 12.20
N SER A 187 13.83 14.00 12.26
CA SER A 187 14.33 14.77 13.41
C SER A 187 14.41 16.25 13.06
N GLN A 188 14.88 17.05 14.00
CA GLN A 188 15.15 18.47 13.74
C GLN A 188 16.27 18.71 12.73
N GLN A 189 17.19 17.74 12.53
CA GLN A 189 18.39 17.90 11.73
C GLN A 189 18.44 17.03 10.46
N ALA A 190 17.58 16.00 10.34
CA ALA A 190 17.63 15.09 9.20
C ALA A 190 16.31 14.37 8.96
N ILE A 191 16.12 13.94 7.70
CA ILE A 191 15.24 12.83 7.33
C ILE A 191 16.13 11.59 7.10
N VAL A 192 15.73 10.46 7.68
CA VAL A 192 16.32 9.15 7.39
C VAL A 192 15.25 8.27 6.77
N GLY A 193 15.50 7.78 5.57
CA GLY A 193 14.67 6.77 4.90
C GLY A 193 15.35 5.42 4.90
N ALA A 194 14.62 4.34 5.19
CA ALA A 194 15.17 2.99 5.10
C ALA A 194 14.19 2.06 4.39
N ARG A 195 14.76 1.15 3.58
CA ARG A 195 14.02 0.09 2.91
C ARG A 195 14.50 -1.27 3.40
N ASP A 196 13.60 -2.20 3.65
CA ASP A 196 13.95 -3.53 4.14
C ASP A 196 14.92 -4.27 3.19
N PRO A 197 15.71 -5.25 3.72
CA PRO A 197 16.71 -5.94 2.92
C PRO A 197 16.18 -6.70 1.71
N LEU A 198 14.90 -7.10 1.71
CA LEU A 198 14.25 -7.79 0.60
C LEU A 198 13.58 -6.81 -0.38
N GLY A 199 13.35 -5.55 0.04
CA GLY A 199 12.77 -4.49 -0.76
C GLY A 199 11.29 -4.71 -1.09
N PHE A 200 10.51 -5.19 -0.13
CA PHE A 200 9.09 -5.51 -0.36
C PHE A 200 8.29 -4.31 -0.86
N ARG A 201 8.42 -3.16 -0.17
CA ARG A 201 7.65 -1.96 -0.48
C ARG A 201 8.48 -0.96 -1.28
N PRO A 202 7.83 -0.23 -2.20
CA PRO A 202 8.54 0.77 -2.97
C PRO A 202 8.92 1.99 -2.11
N LEU A 203 10.05 2.59 -2.43
CA LEU A 203 10.50 3.89 -1.94
C LEU A 203 11.38 4.53 -3.01
N VAL A 204 11.03 5.73 -3.44
CA VAL A 204 11.72 6.47 -4.49
C VAL A 204 12.32 7.76 -3.97
N VAL A 205 13.41 8.18 -4.60
CA VAL A 205 14.10 9.45 -4.37
C VAL A 205 13.76 10.40 -5.50
N GLY A 206 13.34 11.61 -5.15
CA GLY A 206 13.13 12.71 -6.08
C GLY A 206 13.89 13.97 -5.68
N LYS A 207 13.94 14.94 -6.59
CA LYS A 207 14.56 16.24 -6.38
C LYS A 207 13.64 17.37 -6.85
N LEU A 208 13.38 18.35 -5.99
CA LEU A 208 12.56 19.52 -6.28
C LEU A 208 13.36 20.78 -6.00
N LYS A 209 13.82 21.49 -7.04
CA LYS A 209 14.51 22.80 -6.91
C LYS A 209 15.60 22.82 -5.82
N GLY A 210 16.40 21.75 -5.73
CA GLY A 210 17.46 21.62 -4.71
C GLY A 210 17.03 20.86 -3.45
N SER A 211 15.76 20.74 -3.17
CA SER A 211 15.21 19.92 -2.09
C SER A 211 15.18 18.44 -2.45
N TRP A 212 15.39 17.57 -1.46
CA TRP A 212 15.29 16.11 -1.64
C TRP A 212 13.95 15.59 -1.17
N VAL A 213 13.41 14.64 -1.93
CA VAL A 213 12.09 14.03 -1.68
C VAL A 213 12.22 12.52 -1.59
N LEU A 214 11.49 11.91 -0.65
CA LEU A 214 11.27 10.47 -0.56
C LEU A 214 9.77 10.20 -0.67
N ALA A 215 9.36 9.24 -1.49
CA ALA A 215 7.95 8.90 -1.67
C ALA A 215 7.75 7.40 -1.93
N SER A 216 6.57 6.88 -1.63
CA SER A 216 6.21 5.49 -1.97
C SER A 216 6.07 5.26 -3.47
N GLU A 217 5.61 6.27 -4.24
CA GLU A 217 5.40 6.16 -5.69
C GLU A 217 5.85 7.42 -6.43
N THR A 218 6.21 7.24 -7.71
CA THR A 218 6.63 8.37 -8.58
C THR A 218 5.50 9.36 -8.84
N THR A 219 4.23 8.92 -8.82
CA THR A 219 3.08 9.84 -8.98
C THR A 219 3.05 10.96 -7.94
N ALA A 220 3.64 10.75 -6.76
CA ALA A 220 3.77 11.80 -5.75
C ALA A 220 4.84 12.84 -6.13
N LEU A 221 5.85 12.44 -6.90
CA LEU A 221 6.85 13.35 -7.46
C LEU A 221 6.25 14.16 -8.60
N ASP A 222 5.50 13.51 -9.50
CA ASP A 222 4.87 14.14 -10.66
C ASP A 222 3.93 15.29 -10.22
N LEU A 223 3.10 15.07 -9.19
CA LEU A 223 2.16 16.09 -8.72
C LEU A 223 2.84 17.36 -8.19
N ILE A 224 4.03 17.23 -7.61
CA ILE A 224 4.80 18.37 -7.08
C ILE A 224 5.86 18.88 -8.07
N GLU A 225 5.89 18.36 -9.30
CA GLU A 225 6.88 18.66 -10.33
C GLU A 225 8.34 18.39 -9.90
N ALA A 226 8.53 17.33 -9.09
CA ALA A 226 9.85 16.86 -8.70
C ALA A 226 10.42 15.88 -9.72
N GLU A 227 11.71 16.02 -9.99
CA GLU A 227 12.44 15.08 -10.84
C GLU A 227 12.61 13.73 -10.13
N TYR A 228 12.27 12.63 -10.79
CA TYR A 228 12.61 11.28 -10.34
C TYR A 228 14.11 11.04 -10.48
N VAL A 229 14.77 10.65 -9.40
CA VAL A 229 16.20 10.36 -9.39
C VAL A 229 16.47 8.87 -9.49
N ARG A 230 15.93 8.08 -8.55
CA ARG A 230 16.09 6.63 -8.49
C ARG A 230 15.18 6.01 -7.43
N GLU A 231 15.13 4.70 -7.39
CA GLU A 231 14.61 3.97 -6.21
C GLU A 231 15.64 3.93 -5.06
N VAL A 232 15.15 3.76 -3.85
CA VAL A 232 15.96 3.34 -2.70
C VAL A 232 16.15 1.83 -2.82
N GLU A 233 17.40 1.37 -2.82
CA GLU A 233 17.71 -0.04 -3.00
C GLU A 233 17.28 -0.90 -1.79
N PRO A 234 17.01 -2.20 -1.98
CA PRO A 234 16.79 -3.11 -0.87
C PRO A 234 17.97 -3.09 0.12
N GLY A 235 17.69 -2.90 1.41
CA GLY A 235 18.71 -2.80 2.44
C GLY A 235 19.52 -1.51 2.43
N GLU A 236 19.00 -0.46 1.80
CA GLU A 236 19.59 0.88 1.80
C GLU A 236 18.99 1.77 2.89
N LEU A 237 19.84 2.61 3.45
CA LEU A 237 19.51 3.72 4.32
C LEU A 237 19.93 5.02 3.64
N VAL A 238 18.97 5.92 3.43
CA VAL A 238 19.17 7.25 2.85
C VAL A 238 19.08 8.28 3.96
N VAL A 239 20.06 9.16 4.04
CA VAL A 239 20.08 10.28 5.00
C VAL A 239 20.06 11.58 4.23
N ILE A 240 19.14 12.46 4.60
CA ILE A 240 18.97 13.79 4.01
C ILE A 240 19.07 14.82 5.14
N ASP A 241 20.06 15.71 5.03
CA ASP A 241 20.30 16.77 5.99
C ASP A 241 20.80 18.04 5.28
N GLY A 242 21.31 19.02 6.05
CA GLY A 242 21.84 20.27 5.50
C GLY A 242 23.02 20.11 4.53
N SER A 243 23.70 18.96 4.52
CA SER A 243 24.79 18.64 3.59
C SER A 243 24.28 17.99 2.26
N GLY A 244 22.99 17.65 2.21
CA GLY A 244 22.38 17.00 1.06
C GLY A 244 21.96 15.55 1.34
N LEU A 245 21.86 14.76 0.27
CA LEU A 245 21.50 13.34 0.35
C LEU A 245 22.76 12.48 0.34
N ARG A 246 22.85 11.54 1.26
CA ARG A 246 23.83 10.46 1.25
C ARG A 246 23.15 9.10 1.45
N SER A 247 23.80 8.08 0.94
CA SER A 247 23.32 6.70 0.89
C SER A 247 24.30 5.79 1.61
N GLU A 248 23.78 4.91 2.44
CA GLU A 248 24.58 3.99 3.25
C GLU A 248 23.90 2.61 3.28
N PRO A 249 24.67 1.51 3.39
CA PRO A 249 24.07 0.21 3.68
C PRO A 249 23.32 0.26 5.01
N LEU A 250 22.08 -0.26 5.05
CA LEU A 250 21.31 -0.34 6.30
C LEU A 250 22.05 -1.19 7.33
N PHE A 251 22.61 -2.33 6.91
CA PHE A 251 23.40 -3.23 7.75
C PHE A 251 24.80 -3.42 7.16
N PRO A 252 25.79 -2.58 7.53
CA PRO A 252 27.15 -2.69 7.03
C PRO A 252 27.75 -4.06 7.30
N GLY A 253 28.41 -4.64 6.30
CA GLY A 253 29.06 -5.96 6.41
C GLY A 253 28.12 -7.16 6.22
N GLN A 254 26.84 -6.97 6.08
CA GLN A 254 25.92 -8.04 5.69
C GLN A 254 25.85 -8.14 4.15
N ALA A 255 25.89 -9.37 3.64
CA ALA A 255 25.65 -9.62 2.22
C ALA A 255 24.18 -9.35 1.87
N ALA A 256 23.93 -8.81 0.68
CA ALA A 256 22.57 -8.68 0.18
C ALA A 256 21.90 -10.07 0.09
N PRO A 257 20.60 -10.18 0.39
CA PRO A 257 19.87 -11.43 0.22
C PRO A 257 19.99 -11.96 -1.22
N ALA A 258 20.15 -13.26 -1.38
CA ALA A 258 20.23 -13.90 -2.69
C ALA A 258 18.92 -13.75 -3.51
N ARG A 259 17.78 -13.51 -2.84
CA ARG A 259 16.48 -13.30 -3.42
C ARG A 259 15.93 -11.94 -2.96
N GLN A 260 15.34 -11.17 -3.88
CA GLN A 260 14.57 -9.98 -3.55
C GLN A 260 13.09 -10.33 -3.32
N GLY A 261 12.35 -9.42 -2.72
CA GLY A 261 10.97 -9.64 -2.34
C GLY A 261 10.01 -8.54 -2.80
N ARG A 262 10.30 -7.86 -3.92
CA ARG A 262 9.42 -6.82 -4.49
C ARG A 262 8.00 -7.34 -4.60
N CYS A 263 7.02 -6.65 -4.02
CA CYS A 263 5.65 -7.14 -4.04
C CYS A 263 5.07 -7.11 -5.46
N VAL A 264 4.70 -8.28 -6.01
CA VAL A 264 4.07 -8.34 -7.36
C VAL A 264 2.73 -7.61 -7.40
N PHE A 265 2.02 -7.53 -6.26
CA PHE A 265 0.71 -6.90 -6.17
C PHE A 265 0.76 -5.39 -6.36
N GLU A 266 1.91 -4.75 -6.16
CA GLU A 266 2.12 -3.35 -6.52
C GLU A 266 1.85 -3.13 -8.02
N HIS A 267 2.35 -4.00 -8.89
CA HIS A 267 2.07 -3.93 -10.33
C HIS A 267 0.64 -4.36 -10.67
N ILE A 268 0.05 -5.33 -9.96
CA ILE A 268 -1.28 -5.84 -10.28
C ILE A 268 -2.37 -4.86 -9.89
N TYR A 269 -2.28 -4.26 -8.69
CA TYR A 269 -3.38 -3.49 -8.14
C TYR A 269 -2.98 -2.19 -7.41
N PHE A 270 -2.02 -2.23 -6.44
CA PHE A 270 -1.86 -1.13 -5.48
C PHE A 270 -1.37 0.17 -6.10
N ALA A 271 -0.26 0.12 -6.85
CA ALA A 271 0.30 1.31 -7.43
C ALA A 271 -0.63 1.93 -8.49
N ARG A 272 -0.59 3.22 -8.64
CA ARG A 272 -1.30 3.90 -9.73
C ARG A 272 -0.72 3.51 -11.08
N PRO A 273 -1.54 3.43 -12.14
CA PRO A 273 -1.06 3.06 -13.48
C PRO A 273 0.01 4.00 -14.03
N ASP A 274 -0.02 5.27 -13.64
CA ASP A 274 0.94 6.31 -14.03
C ASP A 274 2.26 6.25 -13.25
N SER A 275 2.39 5.36 -12.26
CA SER A 275 3.64 5.18 -11.52
C SER A 275 4.66 4.31 -12.25
N VAL A 276 5.95 4.59 -11.97
CA VAL A 276 7.08 3.71 -12.30
C VAL A 276 7.61 3.13 -11.00
N LEU A 277 7.55 1.80 -10.87
CA LEU A 277 8.02 1.07 -9.69
C LEU A 277 8.90 -0.11 -10.10
N PHE A 278 9.93 -0.38 -9.32
CA PHE A 278 10.87 -1.47 -9.59
C PHE A 278 11.44 -1.41 -11.01
N GLY A 279 11.66 -0.17 -11.51
CA GLY A 279 12.16 0.09 -12.86
C GLY A 279 11.14 -0.13 -13.98
N LYS A 280 9.85 -0.34 -13.68
CA LYS A 280 8.81 -0.65 -14.68
C LYS A 280 7.59 0.27 -14.57
N SER A 281 7.04 0.67 -15.71
CA SER A 281 5.74 1.34 -15.78
C SER A 281 4.64 0.35 -15.34
N VAL A 282 3.86 0.75 -14.34
CA VAL A 282 2.73 -0.04 -13.83
C VAL A 282 1.69 -0.26 -14.94
N TYR A 283 1.41 0.77 -15.74
CA TYR A 283 0.51 0.66 -16.89
C TYR A 283 0.98 -0.41 -17.88
N SER A 284 2.25 -0.36 -18.29
CA SER A 284 2.81 -1.30 -19.26
C SER A 284 2.77 -2.74 -18.75
N VAL A 285 3.06 -2.95 -17.47
CA VAL A 285 2.96 -4.28 -16.85
C VAL A 285 1.51 -4.77 -16.86
N ARG A 286 0.54 -3.97 -16.41
CA ARG A 286 -0.88 -4.38 -16.41
C ARG A 286 -1.39 -4.66 -17.81
N HIS A 287 -0.98 -3.88 -18.79
CA HIS A 287 -1.30 -4.13 -20.18
C HIS A 287 -0.76 -5.50 -20.66
N ALA A 288 0.51 -5.81 -20.34
CA ALA A 288 1.12 -7.09 -20.65
C ALA A 288 0.44 -8.28 -19.92
N LEU A 289 0.00 -8.08 -18.64
CA LEU A 289 -0.81 -9.08 -17.92
C LEU A 289 -2.09 -9.42 -18.69
N GLY A 290 -2.74 -8.42 -19.28
CA GLY A 290 -3.93 -8.62 -20.12
C GLY A 290 -3.64 -9.42 -21.38
N ARG A 291 -2.55 -9.17 -22.07
CA ARG A 291 -2.12 -9.93 -23.27
C ARG A 291 -1.85 -11.40 -22.92
N GLU A 292 -1.09 -11.65 -21.87
CA GLU A 292 -0.82 -13.00 -21.37
C GLU A 292 -2.10 -13.73 -20.97
N LEU A 293 -3.06 -13.02 -20.39
CA LEU A 293 -4.36 -13.55 -20.01
C LEU A 293 -5.20 -13.95 -21.24
N ALA A 294 -5.17 -13.15 -22.31
CA ALA A 294 -5.85 -13.47 -23.56
C ALA A 294 -5.26 -14.71 -24.23
N THR A 295 -3.93 -14.82 -24.23
CA THR A 295 -3.22 -15.98 -24.78
C THR A 295 -3.54 -17.27 -23.99
N SER A 296 -3.57 -17.20 -22.65
CA SER A 296 -3.77 -18.38 -21.79
C SER A 296 -5.25 -18.79 -21.64
N HIS A 297 -6.18 -17.84 -21.77
CA HIS A 297 -7.63 -18.08 -21.59
C HIS A 297 -8.47 -17.43 -22.68
N PRO A 298 -8.28 -17.82 -23.97
CA PRO A 298 -9.09 -17.32 -25.06
C PRO A 298 -10.54 -17.77 -24.92
N VAL A 299 -11.47 -16.95 -25.41
CA VAL A 299 -12.89 -17.27 -25.44
C VAL A 299 -13.57 -16.50 -26.58
N PRO A 300 -14.51 -17.11 -27.31
CA PRO A 300 -15.31 -16.39 -28.31
C PRO A 300 -16.24 -15.40 -27.63
N ALA A 301 -16.06 -14.11 -27.91
CA ALA A 301 -16.88 -13.04 -27.34
C ALA A 301 -17.01 -11.86 -28.30
N ASP A 302 -17.92 -10.96 -28.00
CA ASP A 302 -18.23 -9.80 -28.85
C ASP A 302 -17.57 -8.51 -28.31
N LEU A 303 -17.30 -8.47 -26.99
CA LEU A 303 -16.72 -7.29 -26.30
C LEU A 303 -15.80 -7.70 -25.17
N VAL A 304 -14.75 -6.90 -24.95
CA VAL A 304 -13.93 -6.89 -23.73
C VAL A 304 -14.30 -5.66 -22.90
N VAL A 305 -14.66 -5.87 -21.64
CA VAL A 305 -15.14 -4.82 -20.72
C VAL A 305 -14.28 -4.84 -19.46
N PRO A 306 -13.67 -3.72 -19.06
CA PRO A 306 -12.93 -3.62 -17.80
C PRO A 306 -13.85 -3.52 -16.59
N VAL A 307 -13.39 -4.02 -15.45
CA VAL A 307 -13.86 -3.53 -14.16
C VAL A 307 -13.07 -2.25 -13.82
N PRO A 308 -13.72 -1.08 -13.81
CA PRO A 308 -13.00 0.18 -13.57
C PRO A 308 -12.57 0.33 -12.09
N ASP A 309 -11.43 0.98 -11.77
CA ASP A 309 -10.48 1.54 -12.75
C ASP A 309 -9.28 0.57 -12.96
N SER A 310 -9.05 -0.36 -12.03
CA SER A 310 -7.87 -1.24 -11.95
C SER A 310 -7.74 -2.20 -13.14
N GLY A 311 -8.88 -2.70 -13.65
CA GLY A 311 -8.91 -3.64 -14.78
C GLY A 311 -8.69 -3.01 -16.15
N VAL A 312 -8.68 -1.67 -16.27
CA VAL A 312 -8.66 -0.99 -17.57
C VAL A 312 -7.42 -1.32 -18.41
N PRO A 313 -6.18 -1.19 -17.91
CA PRO A 313 -5.00 -1.48 -18.74
C PRO A 313 -4.94 -2.97 -19.17
N ALA A 314 -5.31 -3.88 -18.27
CA ALA A 314 -5.34 -5.31 -18.59
C ALA A 314 -6.43 -5.66 -19.63
N ALA A 315 -7.60 -5.00 -19.55
CA ALA A 315 -8.66 -5.20 -20.55
C ALA A 315 -8.24 -4.69 -21.93
N ILE A 316 -7.52 -3.57 -22.00
CA ILE A 316 -6.96 -3.08 -23.27
C ILE A 316 -5.98 -4.10 -23.84
N GLY A 317 -5.02 -4.60 -23.04
CA GLY A 317 -4.07 -5.63 -23.48
C GLY A 317 -4.76 -6.92 -23.90
N TYR A 318 -5.81 -7.36 -23.19
CA TYR A 318 -6.61 -8.52 -23.56
C TYR A 318 -7.32 -8.31 -24.91
N ALA A 319 -7.91 -7.14 -25.12
CA ALA A 319 -8.62 -6.81 -26.36
C ALA A 319 -7.67 -6.78 -27.57
N GLU A 320 -6.50 -6.15 -27.41
CA GLU A 320 -5.48 -6.10 -28.47
C GLU A 320 -4.98 -7.50 -28.88
N GLU A 321 -4.68 -8.36 -27.91
CA GLU A 321 -4.15 -9.69 -28.16
C GLU A 321 -5.20 -10.64 -28.74
N SER A 322 -6.45 -10.56 -28.23
CA SER A 322 -7.55 -11.43 -28.67
C SER A 322 -8.23 -10.97 -29.97
N GLY A 323 -8.03 -9.72 -30.38
CA GLY A 323 -8.76 -9.09 -31.49
C GLY A 323 -10.23 -8.79 -31.18
N ILE A 324 -10.70 -8.96 -29.94
CA ILE A 324 -12.07 -8.69 -29.52
C ILE A 324 -12.17 -7.17 -29.18
N PRO A 325 -13.18 -6.45 -29.69
CA PRO A 325 -13.31 -5.01 -29.43
C PRO A 325 -13.40 -4.66 -27.95
N PHE A 326 -12.62 -3.66 -27.52
CA PHE A 326 -12.74 -3.05 -26.19
C PHE A 326 -13.96 -2.13 -26.12
N ALA A 327 -14.71 -2.19 -25.02
CA ALA A 327 -15.81 -1.27 -24.75
C ALA A 327 -15.91 -0.93 -23.25
N THR A 328 -16.30 0.30 -22.94
CA THR A 328 -16.69 0.71 -21.59
C THR A 328 -18.10 0.20 -21.29
N GLY A 329 -18.22 -1.01 -20.78
CA GLY A 329 -19.53 -1.61 -20.40
C GLY A 329 -19.95 -1.29 -18.97
N LEU A 330 -19.01 -0.86 -18.12
CA LEU A 330 -19.22 -0.44 -16.74
C LEU A 330 -18.69 0.99 -16.56
N VAL A 331 -19.43 1.83 -15.85
CA VAL A 331 -19.04 3.21 -15.51
C VAL A 331 -19.01 3.37 -14.00
N ARG A 332 -17.95 4.00 -13.50
CA ARG A 332 -17.82 4.36 -12.09
C ARG A 332 -18.46 5.73 -11.82
N SER A 333 -19.24 5.82 -10.74
CA SER A 333 -19.72 7.10 -10.22
C SER A 333 -18.60 7.76 -9.40
N HIS A 334 -18.05 8.87 -9.91
CA HIS A 334 -17.00 9.63 -9.22
C HIS A 334 -17.54 10.51 -8.08
N TYR A 335 -18.85 10.74 -8.04
CA TYR A 335 -19.51 11.62 -7.06
C TYR A 335 -19.93 10.90 -5.78
N VAL A 336 -19.82 9.58 -5.74
CA VAL A 336 -20.10 8.78 -4.53
C VAL A 336 -18.81 8.64 -3.74
N GLY A 337 -18.56 9.58 -2.82
CA GLY A 337 -17.49 9.50 -1.85
C GLY A 337 -17.68 8.35 -0.86
N ARG A 338 -16.62 7.95 -0.13
CA ARG A 338 -16.70 6.95 0.96
C ARG A 338 -17.43 7.47 2.20
N THR A 339 -17.75 8.75 2.26
CA THR A 339 -18.43 9.45 3.37
C THR A 339 -19.95 9.23 3.44
N PHE A 340 -20.54 8.39 2.60
CA PHE A 340 -21.95 8.07 2.75
C PHE A 340 -22.12 7.18 4.00
N ILE A 341 -22.42 7.82 5.15
CA ILE A 341 -22.85 7.15 6.38
C ILE A 341 -24.23 6.58 6.11
N GLU A 342 -24.31 5.29 5.83
CA GLU A 342 -25.57 4.60 5.56
C GLU A 342 -26.28 4.28 6.87
N PRO A 343 -27.46 4.90 7.16
CA PRO A 343 -28.16 4.69 8.43
C PRO A 343 -28.84 3.33 8.57
N GLN A 344 -29.00 2.53 7.51
CA GLN A 344 -29.77 1.28 7.55
C GLN A 344 -29.12 0.12 6.78
N GLN A 345 -29.29 -1.10 7.30
CA GLN A 345 -28.79 -2.35 6.70
C GLN A 345 -29.33 -2.62 5.27
N SER A 346 -30.53 -2.13 4.95
CA SER A 346 -31.14 -2.27 3.62
C SER A 346 -30.37 -1.57 2.49
N ILE A 347 -29.60 -0.52 2.80
CA ILE A 347 -28.84 0.24 1.81
C ILE A 347 -27.49 -0.42 1.50
N ARG A 348 -26.96 -1.25 2.39
CA ARG A 348 -25.67 -1.96 2.18
C ARG A 348 -25.67 -2.88 0.94
N HIS A 349 -26.83 -3.40 0.53
CA HIS A 349 -26.96 -4.18 -0.71
C HIS A 349 -26.75 -3.35 -1.98
N PHE A 350 -26.95 -2.02 -1.90
CA PHE A 350 -26.76 -1.13 -3.03
C PHE A 350 -25.33 -0.60 -3.22
N GLY A 351 -24.40 -0.86 -2.31
CA GLY A 351 -23.06 -0.26 -2.31
C GLY A 351 -22.26 -0.43 -3.61
N VAL A 352 -22.33 -1.58 -4.29
CA VAL A 352 -21.72 -1.75 -5.62
C VAL A 352 -22.48 -0.99 -6.69
N LYS A 353 -23.82 -0.97 -6.64
CA LYS A 353 -24.66 -0.20 -7.58
C LYS A 353 -24.50 1.31 -7.44
N LEU A 354 -24.15 1.81 -6.26
CA LEU A 354 -23.87 3.23 -6.06
C LEU A 354 -22.56 3.65 -6.75
N LYS A 355 -21.61 2.74 -6.88
CA LYS A 355 -20.28 3.03 -7.42
C LYS A 355 -20.07 2.61 -8.86
N LEU A 356 -20.77 1.55 -9.31
CA LEU A 356 -20.66 1.02 -10.66
C LEU A 356 -22.05 0.93 -11.29
N ASN A 357 -22.16 1.30 -12.56
CA ASN A 357 -23.36 1.12 -13.36
C ASN A 357 -23.05 0.49 -14.70
N ALA A 358 -23.91 -0.43 -15.16
CA ALA A 358 -23.75 -1.12 -16.43
C ALA A 358 -24.46 -0.35 -17.56
N LEU A 359 -23.77 -0.21 -18.70
CA LEU A 359 -24.30 0.43 -19.90
C LEU A 359 -25.10 -0.57 -20.72
N LYS A 360 -26.43 -0.53 -20.55
CA LYS A 360 -27.36 -1.49 -21.19
C LYS A 360 -27.26 -1.53 -22.71
N ASP A 361 -27.10 -0.37 -23.35
CA ASP A 361 -27.03 -0.29 -24.82
C ASP A 361 -25.74 -0.90 -25.38
N VAL A 362 -24.67 -0.95 -24.59
CA VAL A 362 -23.40 -1.59 -24.95
C VAL A 362 -23.46 -3.10 -24.75
N LEU A 363 -24.14 -3.57 -23.69
CA LEU A 363 -24.06 -4.96 -23.22
C LEU A 363 -25.17 -5.86 -23.74
N ARG A 364 -26.32 -5.30 -24.13
CA ARG A 364 -27.51 -6.09 -24.51
C ARG A 364 -27.24 -7.05 -25.65
N GLY A 365 -27.51 -8.33 -25.43
CA GLY A 365 -27.36 -9.42 -26.39
C GLY A 365 -25.91 -9.81 -26.70
N LYS A 366 -24.92 -9.24 -26.02
CA LYS A 366 -23.49 -9.48 -26.25
C LYS A 366 -22.95 -10.58 -25.37
N ARG A 367 -21.99 -11.34 -25.89
CA ARG A 367 -21.07 -12.19 -25.12
C ARG A 367 -19.91 -11.30 -24.66
N VAL A 368 -19.67 -11.21 -23.36
CA VAL A 368 -18.78 -10.22 -22.78
C VAL A 368 -17.64 -10.90 -22.02
N VAL A 369 -16.41 -10.51 -22.34
CA VAL A 369 -15.24 -10.78 -21.48
C VAL A 369 -15.11 -9.64 -20.49
N VAL A 370 -15.23 -9.95 -19.21
CA VAL A 370 -15.03 -9.00 -18.11
C VAL A 370 -13.65 -9.19 -17.52
N VAL A 371 -12.80 -8.16 -17.58
CA VAL A 371 -11.44 -8.21 -17.04
C VAL A 371 -11.36 -7.46 -15.72
N ASP A 372 -10.93 -8.16 -14.66
CA ASP A 372 -10.67 -7.59 -13.33
C ASP A 372 -9.24 -7.94 -12.88
N ASP A 373 -8.73 -7.26 -11.84
CA ASP A 373 -7.39 -7.47 -11.30
C ASP A 373 -7.28 -8.73 -10.45
N SER A 374 -8.24 -8.98 -9.55
CA SER A 374 -8.19 -10.06 -8.56
C SER A 374 -9.56 -10.45 -8.03
N VAL A 375 -9.66 -11.67 -7.49
CA VAL A 375 -10.84 -12.16 -6.75
C VAL A 375 -10.39 -12.59 -5.35
N VAL A 376 -11.04 -12.05 -4.31
CA VAL A 376 -10.72 -12.35 -2.91
C VAL A 376 -11.77 -13.29 -2.30
N ARG A 377 -12.96 -12.79 -1.97
CA ARG A 377 -14.11 -13.57 -1.48
C ARG A 377 -15.13 -13.90 -2.58
N GLY A 378 -15.00 -13.30 -3.76
CA GLY A 378 -15.90 -13.45 -4.91
C GLY A 378 -17.24 -12.71 -4.83
N THR A 379 -17.54 -12.03 -3.71
CA THR A 379 -18.83 -11.35 -3.51
C THR A 379 -18.99 -10.13 -4.43
N THR A 380 -17.92 -9.37 -4.65
CA THR A 380 -17.90 -8.23 -5.60
C THR A 380 -18.01 -8.71 -7.02
N SER A 381 -17.22 -9.71 -7.42
CA SER A 381 -17.25 -10.30 -8.78
C SER A 381 -18.64 -10.85 -9.11
N ARG A 382 -19.29 -11.54 -8.16
CA ARG A 382 -20.68 -12.02 -8.31
C ARG A 382 -21.66 -10.88 -8.57
N LYS A 383 -21.54 -9.75 -7.84
CA LYS A 383 -22.40 -8.58 -8.03
C LYS A 383 -22.17 -7.93 -9.39
N ILE A 384 -20.91 -7.86 -9.85
CA ILE A 384 -20.54 -7.32 -11.16
C ILE A 384 -21.10 -8.19 -12.28
N VAL A 385 -20.87 -9.50 -12.23
CA VAL A 385 -21.40 -10.45 -13.22
C VAL A 385 -22.92 -10.35 -13.29
N LYS A 386 -23.61 -10.33 -12.12
CA LYS A 386 -25.07 -10.15 -12.08
C LYS A 386 -25.49 -8.82 -12.70
N MET A 387 -24.80 -7.73 -12.44
CA MET A 387 -25.12 -6.39 -13.00
C MET A 387 -25.00 -6.39 -14.52
N ILE A 388 -24.01 -7.06 -15.09
CA ILE A 388 -23.80 -7.17 -16.53
C ILE A 388 -24.89 -8.05 -17.17
N ARG A 389 -25.28 -9.15 -16.52
CA ARG A 389 -26.42 -10.00 -16.96
C ARG A 389 -27.74 -9.25 -16.90
N ASP A 390 -28.02 -8.53 -15.81
CA ASP A 390 -29.22 -7.71 -15.65
C ASP A 390 -29.28 -6.59 -16.70
N ALA A 391 -28.14 -6.16 -17.25
CA ALA A 391 -28.06 -5.24 -18.38
C ALA A 391 -28.34 -5.89 -19.74
N GLY A 392 -28.50 -7.23 -19.78
CA GLY A 392 -28.92 -7.99 -20.96
C GLY A 392 -27.79 -8.68 -21.72
N ALA A 393 -26.59 -8.85 -21.15
CA ALA A 393 -25.54 -9.65 -21.75
C ALA A 393 -26.00 -11.12 -21.89
N SER A 394 -25.68 -11.75 -23.01
CA SER A 394 -26.03 -13.17 -23.28
C SER A 394 -25.09 -14.14 -22.59
N GLU A 395 -23.80 -13.81 -22.54
CA GLU A 395 -22.77 -14.57 -21.85
C GLU A 395 -21.82 -13.61 -21.13
N VAL A 396 -21.26 -14.06 -19.98
CA VAL A 396 -20.29 -13.29 -19.18
C VAL A 396 -19.11 -14.18 -18.82
N HIS A 397 -17.96 -13.92 -19.41
CA HIS A 397 -16.70 -14.62 -19.20
C HIS A 397 -15.78 -13.77 -18.34
N LEU A 398 -15.50 -14.20 -17.12
CA LEU A 398 -14.64 -13.45 -16.19
C LEU A 398 -13.17 -13.83 -16.41
N ARG A 399 -12.30 -12.83 -16.52
CA ARG A 399 -10.86 -12.97 -16.71
C ARG A 399 -10.13 -12.14 -15.65
N ILE A 400 -9.27 -12.78 -14.88
CA ILE A 400 -8.57 -12.18 -13.76
C ILE A 400 -7.09 -12.05 -14.09
N SER A 401 -6.58 -10.81 -14.10
CA SER A 401 -5.20 -10.50 -14.50
C SER A 401 -4.15 -10.79 -13.41
N SER A 402 -4.51 -11.56 -12.40
CA SER A 402 -3.60 -12.13 -11.41
C SER A 402 -3.80 -13.64 -11.28
N PRO A 403 -2.84 -14.39 -10.73
CA PRO A 403 -3.07 -15.75 -10.25
C PRO A 403 -4.10 -15.80 -9.10
N PRO A 404 -4.67 -16.97 -8.79
CA PRO A 404 -5.60 -17.12 -7.67
C PRO A 404 -4.95 -16.72 -6.33
N THR A 405 -5.56 -15.80 -5.60
CA THR A 405 -5.10 -15.40 -4.26
C THR A 405 -5.58 -16.40 -3.24
N ALA A 406 -4.71 -17.35 -2.85
CA ALA A 406 -5.04 -18.48 -1.98
C ALA A 406 -4.42 -18.39 -0.58
N TRP A 407 -3.54 -17.41 -0.34
CA TRP A 407 -2.80 -17.25 0.88
C TRP A 407 -2.86 -15.81 1.40
N PRO A 408 -2.97 -15.60 2.74
CA PRO A 408 -2.95 -14.26 3.30
C PRO A 408 -1.58 -13.59 3.13
N CYS A 409 -1.56 -12.27 3.10
CA CYS A 409 -0.32 -11.49 3.10
C CYS A 409 0.07 -11.15 4.55
N TYR A 410 1.38 -11.17 4.84
CA TYR A 410 1.93 -10.73 6.12
C TYR A 410 2.92 -9.57 5.99
N TYR A 411 2.99 -8.96 4.78
CA TYR A 411 3.98 -7.93 4.44
C TYR A 411 3.35 -6.56 4.16
N GLY A 412 2.11 -6.33 4.69
CA GLY A 412 1.48 -5.01 4.69
C GLY A 412 0.22 -4.89 3.84
N MET A 413 -0.23 -5.94 3.14
CA MET A 413 -1.54 -5.98 2.51
C MET A 413 -2.57 -6.53 3.50
N ASP A 414 -3.66 -5.80 3.74
CA ASP A 414 -4.77 -6.33 4.53
C ASP A 414 -5.53 -7.40 3.75
N THR A 415 -5.24 -8.64 4.06
CA THR A 415 -5.94 -9.79 3.49
C THR A 415 -6.83 -10.44 4.55
N PRO A 416 -7.99 -10.97 4.13
CA PRO A 416 -8.80 -11.77 5.04
C PRO A 416 -8.06 -13.04 5.47
N THR A 417 -8.62 -13.74 6.46
CA THR A 417 -8.10 -15.04 6.87
C THR A 417 -8.10 -16.02 5.68
N ARG A 418 -7.21 -17.00 5.70
CA ARG A 418 -7.11 -17.99 4.61
C ARG A 418 -8.45 -18.64 4.25
N GLN A 419 -9.28 -18.92 5.25
CA GLN A 419 -10.61 -19.52 5.07
C GLN A 419 -11.59 -18.62 4.31
N GLU A 420 -11.41 -17.30 4.36
CA GLU A 420 -12.24 -16.33 3.64
C GLU A 420 -11.75 -16.07 2.21
N LEU A 421 -10.53 -16.51 1.86
CA LEU A 421 -10.01 -16.45 0.48
C LEU A 421 -10.67 -17.56 -0.33
N ILE A 422 -11.55 -17.21 -1.28
CA ILE A 422 -12.33 -18.20 -2.02
C ILE A 422 -11.45 -19.21 -2.77
N ALA A 423 -10.31 -18.75 -3.31
CA ALA A 423 -9.36 -19.60 -4.02
C ALA A 423 -8.57 -20.55 -3.10
N SER A 424 -8.66 -20.40 -1.76
CA SER A 424 -8.05 -21.33 -0.82
C SER A 424 -8.86 -22.60 -0.59
N THR A 425 -10.16 -22.57 -0.91
CA THR A 425 -11.14 -23.60 -0.55
C THR A 425 -11.96 -24.13 -1.72
N HIS A 426 -11.97 -23.42 -2.86
CA HIS A 426 -12.78 -23.77 -4.04
C HIS A 426 -11.91 -23.85 -5.30
N SER A 427 -12.29 -24.77 -6.21
CA SER A 427 -11.71 -24.84 -7.55
C SER A 427 -12.15 -23.65 -8.43
N VAL A 428 -11.47 -23.43 -9.54
CA VAL A 428 -11.82 -22.36 -10.49
C VAL A 428 -13.25 -22.55 -11.02
N GLU A 429 -13.68 -23.79 -11.25
CA GLU A 429 -15.02 -24.14 -11.72
C GLU A 429 -16.09 -23.86 -10.66
N GLU A 430 -15.79 -24.12 -9.39
CA GLU A 430 -16.68 -23.81 -8.28
C GLU A 430 -16.80 -22.29 -8.06
N ILE A 431 -15.69 -21.56 -8.19
CA ILE A 431 -15.69 -20.11 -8.14
C ILE A 431 -16.50 -19.52 -9.30
N ALA A 432 -16.34 -20.03 -10.54
CA ALA A 432 -17.12 -19.62 -11.70
C ALA A 432 -18.64 -19.78 -11.44
N LYS A 433 -19.04 -20.91 -10.87
CA LYS A 433 -20.44 -21.17 -10.49
C LYS A 433 -20.92 -20.19 -9.41
N TYR A 434 -20.08 -19.95 -8.39
CA TYR A 434 -20.42 -19.03 -7.30
C TYR A 434 -20.62 -17.60 -7.79
N VAL A 435 -19.73 -17.10 -8.67
CA VAL A 435 -19.85 -15.75 -9.23
C VAL A 435 -20.86 -15.68 -10.39
N THR A 436 -21.43 -16.81 -10.81
CA THR A 436 -22.42 -16.95 -11.89
C THR A 436 -21.89 -16.53 -13.28
N ALA A 437 -20.60 -16.72 -13.52
CA ALA A 437 -19.97 -16.53 -14.82
C ALA A 437 -20.06 -17.80 -15.69
N ASP A 438 -20.15 -17.62 -17.01
CA ASP A 438 -20.14 -18.75 -17.97
C ASP A 438 -18.76 -19.40 -18.04
N SER A 439 -17.71 -18.64 -17.84
CA SER A 439 -16.36 -19.16 -17.62
C SER A 439 -15.52 -18.21 -16.76
N LEU A 440 -14.53 -18.76 -16.07
CA LEU A 440 -13.54 -18.02 -15.27
C LEU A 440 -12.14 -18.47 -15.68
N GLY A 441 -11.25 -17.51 -15.91
CA GLY A 441 -9.83 -17.74 -16.14
C GLY A 441 -8.98 -16.80 -15.32
N TYR A 442 -7.98 -17.35 -14.64
CA TYR A 442 -6.95 -16.59 -13.92
C TYR A 442 -5.66 -16.57 -14.72
N LEU A 443 -4.92 -15.50 -14.65
CA LEU A 443 -3.55 -15.48 -15.15
C LEU A 443 -2.72 -16.57 -14.45
N THR A 444 -1.89 -17.27 -15.19
CA THR A 444 -0.96 -18.23 -14.60
C THR A 444 0.21 -17.52 -13.94
N LEU A 445 0.88 -18.19 -12.97
CA LEU A 445 2.07 -17.64 -12.34
C LEU A 445 3.19 -17.41 -13.37
N ASP A 446 3.37 -18.32 -14.33
CA ASP A 446 4.34 -18.16 -15.41
C ASP A 446 3.98 -16.99 -16.34
N GLY A 447 2.68 -16.79 -16.64
CA GLY A 447 2.19 -15.65 -17.40
C GLY A 447 2.47 -14.31 -16.68
N LEU A 448 2.30 -14.28 -15.36
CA LEU A 448 2.66 -13.12 -14.56
C LEU A 448 4.14 -12.73 -14.75
N TYR A 449 5.06 -13.70 -14.66
CA TYR A 449 6.49 -13.43 -14.80
C TYR A 449 6.91 -13.13 -16.25
N ARG A 450 6.24 -13.71 -17.26
CA ARG A 450 6.44 -13.28 -18.65
C ARG A 450 6.02 -11.83 -18.87
N ALA A 451 4.88 -11.43 -18.31
CA ALA A 451 4.43 -10.04 -18.40
C ALA A 451 5.36 -9.06 -17.68
N LEU A 452 5.93 -9.47 -16.53
CA LEU A 452 6.95 -8.71 -15.81
C LEU A 452 8.30 -8.66 -16.56
N GLY A 453 8.58 -9.64 -17.44
CA GLY A 453 9.87 -9.74 -18.12
C GLY A 453 11.05 -10.03 -17.18
N GLU A 454 10.79 -10.60 -16.01
CA GLU A 454 11.78 -10.90 -14.99
C GLU A 454 11.55 -12.27 -14.35
N SER A 455 12.58 -12.78 -13.67
CA SER A 455 12.47 -14.04 -12.95
C SER A 455 11.75 -13.87 -11.62
N ARG A 456 11.14 -14.93 -11.13
CA ARG A 456 10.49 -15.04 -9.82
C ARG A 456 11.41 -14.65 -8.64
N GLN A 457 12.72 -14.78 -8.79
CA GLN A 457 13.68 -14.47 -7.73
C GLN A 457 13.71 -12.98 -7.32
N GLY A 458 13.19 -12.09 -8.15
CA GLY A 458 13.09 -10.66 -7.87
C GLY A 458 11.86 -10.25 -7.06
N TYR A 459 10.88 -11.16 -6.85
CA TYR A 459 9.57 -10.78 -6.35
C TYR A 459 9.05 -11.65 -5.21
N CYS A 460 8.12 -11.07 -4.44
CA CYS A 460 7.26 -11.77 -3.50
C CYS A 460 5.92 -12.06 -4.15
N ASP A 461 5.55 -13.32 -4.21
CA ASP A 461 4.29 -13.87 -4.72
C ASP A 461 3.60 -14.78 -3.68
N ALA A 462 3.91 -14.58 -2.41
CA ALA A 462 3.43 -15.42 -1.32
C ALA A 462 1.90 -15.52 -1.23
N CYS A 463 1.18 -14.46 -1.61
CA CYS A 463 -0.29 -14.46 -1.66
C CYS A 463 -0.87 -15.46 -2.68
N PHE A 464 -0.09 -15.86 -3.67
CA PHE A 464 -0.47 -16.89 -4.66
C PHE A 464 0.08 -18.28 -4.31
N THR A 465 1.31 -18.35 -3.79
CA THR A 465 2.08 -19.59 -3.65
C THR A 465 2.16 -20.13 -2.23
N GLY A 466 2.00 -19.28 -1.21
CA GLY A 466 2.27 -19.62 0.18
C GLY A 466 3.75 -19.67 0.56
N GLU A 467 4.65 -19.30 -0.36
CA GLU A 467 6.09 -19.27 -0.10
C GLU A 467 6.52 -17.92 0.48
N TYR A 468 6.54 -17.82 1.79
CA TYR A 468 6.90 -16.60 2.50
C TYR A 468 8.41 -16.46 2.62
N LEU A 469 8.94 -15.25 2.31
CA LEU A 469 10.38 -14.96 2.32
C LEU A 469 10.94 -14.69 3.72
N VAL A 470 10.10 -14.27 4.65
CA VAL A 470 10.44 -14.04 6.06
C VAL A 470 9.69 -15.04 6.91
N LYS A 471 10.41 -15.75 7.79
CA LYS A 471 9.80 -16.71 8.73
C LYS A 471 8.96 -15.94 9.76
N PHE A 472 7.77 -16.46 10.05
CA PHE A 472 6.95 -15.98 11.15
C PHE A 472 7.45 -16.57 12.47
N PRO A 473 7.37 -15.81 13.59
CA PRO A 473 7.44 -16.43 14.91
C PRO A 473 6.26 -17.41 15.02
N GLU A 474 6.50 -18.60 15.56
CA GLU A 474 5.43 -19.57 15.83
C GLU A 474 4.33 -18.86 16.63
N SER A 475 3.10 -18.90 16.10
CA SER A 475 1.95 -18.21 16.70
C SER A 475 1.70 -18.73 18.09
N ARG A 476 1.95 -17.93 19.12
CA ARG A 476 1.29 -18.12 20.41
C ARG A 476 -0.17 -17.76 20.22
N GLU A 477 -1.08 -18.60 20.75
CA GLU A 477 -2.53 -18.36 20.75
C GLU A 477 -2.84 -16.90 21.14
N PRO A 478 -3.83 -16.23 20.50
CA PRO A 478 -4.16 -14.86 20.83
C PRO A 478 -4.51 -14.77 22.30
N ARG A 479 -3.75 -14.01 23.07
CA ARG A 479 -4.09 -13.67 24.45
C ARG A 479 -5.48 -13.04 24.45
N GLY A 480 -6.36 -13.59 25.27
CA GLY A 480 -7.74 -13.16 25.42
C GLY A 480 -7.84 -11.64 25.55
N ALA A 481 -8.90 -11.08 25.02
CA ALA A 481 -9.18 -9.65 24.92
C ALA A 481 -8.80 -8.92 26.21
N GLY A 482 -7.72 -8.14 26.17
CA GLY A 482 -7.31 -7.29 27.27
C GLY A 482 -8.41 -6.30 27.63
N LEU A 483 -8.49 -5.94 28.89
CA LEU A 483 -9.38 -4.90 29.44
C LEU A 483 -9.42 -3.68 28.49
N ARG A 484 -10.59 -3.42 27.93
CA ARG A 484 -10.86 -2.22 27.17
C ARG A 484 -11.11 -1.07 28.14
N VAL A 485 -10.24 -0.09 28.17
CA VAL A 485 -10.56 1.20 28.78
C VAL A 485 -11.61 1.86 27.87
N VAL A 486 -12.86 1.94 28.36
CA VAL A 486 -13.96 2.65 27.71
C VAL A 486 -13.95 4.07 28.26
N GLY A 487 -13.68 5.06 27.42
CA GLY A 487 -13.79 6.49 27.73
C GLY A 487 -12.44 7.20 27.75
N ALA A 488 -12.11 7.87 26.67
CA ALA A 488 -11.46 9.16 26.54
C ALA A 488 -11.78 9.70 25.14
#